data_2506a2030587d10b8096843dca9a0798
#
_entry.id   2506a2030587d10b8096843dca9a0798
#
_cell.length_a   1.000
_cell.length_b   1.000
_cell.length_c   1.000
_cell.angle_alpha   90.00
_cell.angle_beta   90.00
_cell.angle_gamma   90.00
#
_symmetry.space_group_name_H-M   'P 1'
#
loop_
_entity.id
_entity.type
_entity.pdbx_description
1 polymer ?
#
loop_
_entity_poly.entity_id
_entity_poly.type
_entity_poly.pdbx_seq_one_letter_code
_entity_poly.pdbx_strand_id
1 'polypeptide(L)'
;MDALGHFEEHIRAKVAAELAAMGFSGEIALERPDHELADLALPCFQFAKRLRKAPSAIAEELSARIHPDERIGKVWADKGYINFRVNEAVLSALVIKDALERREDFGRGDPRPGKVLLEHTSVNPTGPIHVGRARNPLIGDTLARCLRMCGHEVSTEYYVNDVGKQVVLLTWALEHLTEKDVPPSDREKTDHRLVGYYQAANRLMEASEEVADAVAAMTQRFEAGDLEVIAKVRRTVDLMLDGIKESLSGADVHLDRYIYESQFILDGSAHRVVERLKASPYAAIEDGAYYLNLEGFGVHGRDTRFFFTRKDGTTLYTTRDLAYHLDKFKRADEVLNILGEDQ
;
A
#
# COMPACT_ATOMS: atom_id res chain seq x y z
N MET A 1 -11.95 -7.38 -20.42
CA MET A 1 -12.40 -8.78 -20.10
C MET A 1 -11.44 -9.74 -20.76
N ASP A 2 -10.99 -10.78 -20.07
CA ASP A 2 -10.07 -11.78 -20.63
C ASP A 2 -10.79 -12.80 -21.55
N ALA A 3 -10.02 -13.62 -22.27
CA ALA A 3 -10.59 -14.60 -23.22
C ALA A 3 -11.51 -15.63 -22.52
N LEU A 4 -11.22 -15.98 -21.25
CA LEU A 4 -12.04 -16.89 -20.46
C LEU A 4 -13.34 -16.23 -19.99
N GLY A 5 -13.31 -14.95 -19.68
CA GLY A 5 -14.50 -14.15 -19.37
C GLY A 5 -15.46 -14.04 -20.57
N HIS A 6 -14.93 -13.88 -21.77
CA HIS A 6 -15.75 -13.92 -22.99
C HIS A 6 -16.40 -15.29 -23.21
N PHE A 7 -15.71 -16.37 -22.86
CA PHE A 7 -16.28 -17.73 -22.90
C PHE A 7 -17.40 -17.89 -21.86
N GLU A 8 -17.18 -17.42 -20.64
CA GLU A 8 -18.19 -17.46 -19.59
C GLU A 8 -19.45 -16.67 -19.95
N GLU A 9 -19.30 -15.45 -20.49
CA GLU A 9 -20.44 -14.65 -20.97
C GLU A 9 -21.18 -15.32 -22.11
N HIS A 10 -20.48 -15.95 -23.05
CA HIS A 10 -21.10 -16.66 -24.14
C HIS A 10 -21.95 -17.82 -23.65
N ILE A 11 -21.44 -18.62 -22.71
CA ILE A 11 -22.22 -19.69 -22.07
C ILE A 11 -23.40 -19.12 -21.31
N ARG A 12 -23.18 -18.08 -20.51
CA ARG A 12 -24.25 -17.43 -19.73
C ARG A 12 -25.40 -16.97 -20.61
N ALA A 13 -25.08 -16.35 -21.76
CA ALA A 13 -26.10 -15.90 -22.72
C ALA A 13 -26.90 -17.07 -23.33
N LYS A 14 -26.22 -18.16 -23.75
CA LYS A 14 -26.90 -19.35 -24.26
C LYS A 14 -27.79 -20.04 -23.25
N VAL A 15 -27.26 -20.23 -22.03
CA VAL A 15 -28.02 -20.81 -20.90
C VAL A 15 -29.23 -19.95 -20.57
N ALA A 16 -29.08 -18.62 -20.53
CA ALA A 16 -30.19 -17.71 -20.26
C ALA A 16 -31.30 -17.81 -21.30
N ALA A 17 -30.95 -17.92 -22.59
CA ALA A 17 -31.93 -18.06 -23.66
C ALA A 17 -32.75 -19.37 -23.51
N GLU A 18 -32.08 -20.48 -23.24
CA GLU A 18 -32.74 -21.77 -23.10
C GLU A 18 -33.57 -21.86 -21.81
N LEU A 19 -33.08 -21.32 -20.69
CA LEU A 19 -33.85 -21.24 -19.44
C LEU A 19 -35.09 -20.35 -19.60
N ALA A 20 -34.99 -19.25 -20.34
CA ALA A 20 -36.15 -18.39 -20.62
C ALA A 20 -37.20 -19.15 -21.45
N ALA A 21 -36.79 -19.95 -22.42
CA ALA A 21 -37.69 -20.83 -23.20
C ALA A 21 -38.33 -21.90 -22.30
N MET A 22 -37.70 -22.30 -21.21
CA MET A 22 -38.25 -23.24 -20.20
C MET A 22 -39.08 -22.52 -19.14
N GLY A 23 -39.29 -21.20 -19.21
CA GLY A 23 -40.08 -20.40 -18.27
C GLY A 23 -39.35 -19.92 -17.02
N PHE A 24 -38.01 -19.89 -17.06
CA PHE A 24 -37.18 -19.34 -15.98
C PHE A 24 -36.59 -17.97 -16.37
N SER A 25 -36.76 -17.01 -15.48
CA SER A 25 -36.07 -15.72 -15.53
C SER A 25 -35.39 -15.45 -14.18
N GLY A 26 -34.11 -15.13 -14.17
CA GLY A 26 -33.35 -14.84 -12.94
C GLY A 26 -31.84 -14.92 -13.16
N GLU A 27 -31.11 -14.70 -12.10
CA GLU A 27 -29.67 -14.79 -12.08
C GLU A 27 -29.19 -16.23 -12.31
N ILE A 28 -28.10 -16.38 -13.04
CA ILE A 28 -27.48 -17.65 -13.40
C ILE A 28 -26.09 -17.67 -12.81
N ALA A 29 -25.85 -18.49 -11.80
CA ALA A 29 -24.54 -18.71 -11.21
C ALA A 29 -23.83 -19.86 -11.93
N LEU A 30 -22.73 -19.55 -12.61
CA LEU A 30 -21.79 -20.52 -13.15
C LEU A 30 -20.67 -20.77 -12.13
N GLU A 31 -20.15 -21.98 -12.10
CA GLU A 31 -19.04 -22.41 -11.24
C GLU A 31 -17.86 -22.84 -12.10
N ARG A 32 -16.65 -22.67 -11.54
CA ARG A 32 -15.41 -23.21 -12.11
C ARG A 32 -15.01 -24.43 -11.30
N PRO A 33 -15.33 -25.65 -11.77
CA PRO A 33 -14.93 -26.88 -11.09
C PRO A 33 -13.44 -27.17 -11.30
N ASP A 34 -12.94 -28.26 -10.71
CA ASP A 34 -11.61 -28.76 -11.04
C ASP A 34 -11.48 -28.95 -12.56
N HIS A 35 -10.37 -28.49 -13.13
CA HIS A 35 -10.13 -28.47 -14.56
C HIS A 35 -10.27 -29.84 -15.23
N GLU A 36 -9.97 -30.92 -14.50
CA GLU A 36 -10.16 -32.29 -14.99
C GLU A 36 -11.63 -32.62 -15.28
N LEU A 37 -12.56 -32.00 -14.55
CA LEU A 37 -13.99 -32.23 -14.72
C LEU A 37 -14.58 -31.41 -15.87
N ALA A 38 -14.45 -30.08 -15.82
CA ALA A 38 -14.96 -29.14 -16.82
C ALA A 38 -14.26 -27.78 -16.69
N ASP A 39 -14.40 -26.91 -17.69
CA ASP A 39 -13.93 -25.53 -17.60
C ASP A 39 -14.95 -24.63 -16.93
N LEU A 40 -16.24 -24.87 -17.15
CA LEU A 40 -17.37 -24.23 -16.48
C LEU A 40 -18.47 -25.26 -16.21
N ALA A 41 -19.18 -25.07 -15.11
CA ALA A 41 -20.35 -25.89 -14.74
C ALA A 41 -21.52 -24.99 -14.31
N LEU A 42 -22.74 -25.46 -14.62
CA LEU A 42 -23.96 -24.85 -14.17
C LEU A 42 -24.67 -25.79 -13.22
N PRO A 43 -24.79 -25.49 -11.94
CA PRO A 43 -25.57 -26.27 -10.99
C PRO A 43 -27.06 -26.08 -11.23
N CYS A 44 -27.77 -27.08 -11.74
CA CYS A 44 -29.19 -27.02 -12.04
C CYS A 44 -30.07 -27.09 -10.80
N PHE A 45 -29.51 -27.31 -9.61
CA PHE A 45 -30.21 -27.27 -8.32
C PHE A 45 -30.91 -25.93 -8.06
N GLN A 46 -30.30 -24.82 -8.51
CA GLN A 46 -30.84 -23.48 -8.36
C GLN A 46 -32.18 -23.27 -9.09
N PHE A 47 -32.50 -24.10 -10.11
CA PHE A 47 -33.71 -23.98 -10.93
C PHE A 47 -34.81 -24.98 -10.53
N ALA A 48 -34.47 -26.04 -9.76
CA ALA A 48 -35.35 -27.17 -9.47
C ALA A 48 -36.74 -26.76 -8.90
N LYS A 49 -36.73 -25.83 -7.93
CA LYS A 49 -37.96 -25.36 -7.27
C LYS A 49 -38.86 -24.58 -8.22
N ARG A 50 -38.31 -23.73 -9.10
CA ARG A 50 -39.07 -22.89 -10.03
C ARG A 50 -39.60 -23.68 -11.20
N LEU A 51 -38.77 -24.54 -11.79
CA LEU A 51 -39.13 -25.37 -12.93
C LEU A 51 -39.91 -26.64 -12.52
N ARG A 52 -40.00 -26.94 -11.23
CA ARG A 52 -40.65 -28.13 -10.69
C ARG A 52 -40.14 -29.44 -11.33
N LYS A 53 -38.82 -29.48 -11.58
CA LYS A 53 -38.16 -30.63 -12.20
C LYS A 53 -36.93 -31.03 -11.36
N ALA A 54 -36.53 -32.29 -11.44
CA ALA A 54 -35.31 -32.76 -10.80
C ALA A 54 -34.07 -32.07 -11.45
N PRO A 55 -33.04 -31.70 -10.69
CA PRO A 55 -31.83 -31.07 -11.23
C PRO A 55 -31.19 -31.85 -12.38
N SER A 56 -31.15 -33.20 -12.31
CA SER A 56 -30.63 -34.06 -13.37
C SER A 56 -31.46 -33.95 -14.66
N ALA A 57 -32.78 -33.93 -14.54
CA ALA A 57 -33.67 -33.77 -15.71
C ALA A 57 -33.51 -32.38 -16.35
N ILE A 58 -33.28 -31.33 -15.55
CA ILE A 58 -33.03 -29.97 -16.09
C ILE A 58 -31.68 -29.96 -16.81
N ALA A 59 -30.63 -30.58 -16.22
CA ALA A 59 -29.32 -30.65 -16.83
C ALA A 59 -29.30 -31.43 -18.15
N GLU A 60 -30.02 -32.54 -18.21
CA GLU A 60 -30.19 -33.34 -19.44
C GLU A 60 -30.96 -32.56 -20.52
N GLU A 61 -32.07 -31.88 -20.17
CA GLU A 61 -32.84 -31.08 -21.12
C GLU A 61 -32.03 -29.89 -21.65
N LEU A 62 -31.27 -29.18 -20.82
CA LEU A 62 -30.41 -28.09 -21.23
C LEU A 62 -29.26 -28.58 -22.10
N SER A 63 -28.62 -29.70 -21.75
CA SER A 63 -27.50 -30.25 -22.53
C SER A 63 -27.94 -30.78 -23.91
N ALA A 64 -29.22 -31.17 -24.04
CA ALA A 64 -29.80 -31.54 -25.35
C ALA A 64 -30.12 -30.33 -26.23
N ARG A 65 -30.31 -29.14 -25.65
CA ARG A 65 -30.64 -27.90 -26.37
C ARG A 65 -29.41 -27.04 -26.67
N ILE A 66 -28.43 -27.05 -25.75
CA ILE A 66 -27.18 -26.27 -25.92
C ILE A 66 -26.17 -27.15 -26.63
N HIS A 67 -25.92 -26.87 -27.90
CA HIS A 67 -24.94 -27.60 -28.72
C HIS A 67 -23.56 -26.95 -28.70
N PRO A 68 -22.47 -27.76 -28.87
CA PRO A 68 -21.16 -27.22 -29.16
C PRO A 68 -21.20 -26.24 -30.33
N ASP A 69 -20.32 -25.25 -30.30
CA ASP A 69 -20.17 -24.24 -31.35
C ASP A 69 -18.70 -23.83 -31.50
N GLU A 70 -18.45 -22.71 -32.17
CA GLU A 70 -17.11 -22.20 -32.40
C GLU A 70 -16.32 -22.01 -31.07
N ARG A 71 -17.02 -21.63 -29.98
CA ARG A 71 -16.36 -21.36 -28.66
C ARG A 71 -16.50 -22.52 -27.69
N ILE A 72 -17.58 -23.28 -27.80
CA ILE A 72 -17.89 -24.40 -26.87
C ILE A 72 -17.50 -25.71 -27.59
N GLY A 73 -16.46 -26.37 -27.10
CA GLY A 73 -16.00 -27.65 -27.64
C GLY A 73 -16.85 -28.83 -27.23
N LYS A 74 -17.39 -28.85 -25.99
CA LYS A 74 -18.23 -29.94 -25.48
C LYS A 74 -19.23 -29.46 -24.46
N VAL A 75 -20.44 -30.06 -24.47
CA VAL A 75 -21.51 -29.87 -23.47
C VAL A 75 -21.99 -31.26 -23.03
N TRP A 76 -22.18 -31.46 -21.72
CA TRP A 76 -22.75 -32.71 -21.18
C TRP A 76 -23.39 -32.49 -19.81
N ALA A 77 -24.36 -33.31 -19.47
CA ALA A 77 -24.99 -33.35 -18.18
C ALA A 77 -24.31 -34.44 -17.31
N ASP A 78 -24.09 -34.11 -16.01
CA ASP A 78 -23.67 -35.08 -15.01
C ASP A 78 -24.22 -34.67 -13.63
N LYS A 79 -24.87 -35.60 -12.93
CA LYS A 79 -25.34 -35.48 -11.53
C LYS A 79 -26.03 -34.14 -11.19
N GLY A 80 -26.82 -33.59 -12.11
CA GLY A 80 -27.55 -32.33 -11.91
C GLY A 80 -26.74 -31.08 -12.25
N TYR A 81 -25.58 -31.23 -12.88
CA TYR A 81 -24.81 -30.17 -13.50
C TYR A 81 -24.86 -30.29 -15.02
N ILE A 82 -24.89 -29.15 -15.68
CA ILE A 82 -24.47 -29.06 -17.09
C ILE A 82 -23.07 -28.53 -17.15
N ASN A 83 -22.18 -29.26 -17.82
CA ASN A 83 -20.76 -29.00 -17.89
C ASN A 83 -20.36 -28.55 -19.29
N PHE A 84 -19.41 -27.63 -19.36
CA PHE A 84 -18.92 -27.04 -20.59
C PHE A 84 -17.39 -27.17 -20.67
N ARG A 85 -16.91 -27.58 -21.84
CA ARG A 85 -15.49 -27.52 -22.20
C ARG A 85 -15.33 -26.50 -23.31
N VAL A 86 -14.36 -25.61 -23.17
CA VAL A 86 -14.02 -24.61 -24.18
C VAL A 86 -13.47 -25.29 -25.43
N ASN A 87 -13.62 -24.66 -26.58
CA ASN A 87 -12.86 -25.04 -27.76
C ASN A 87 -11.41 -24.51 -27.57
N GLU A 88 -10.50 -25.42 -27.26
CA GLU A 88 -9.11 -25.10 -26.92
C GLU A 88 -8.37 -24.37 -28.05
N ALA A 89 -8.63 -24.72 -29.30
CA ALA A 89 -7.99 -24.07 -30.45
C ALA A 89 -8.43 -22.59 -30.56
N VAL A 90 -9.72 -22.31 -30.36
CA VAL A 90 -10.26 -20.95 -30.38
C VAL A 90 -9.78 -20.15 -29.18
N LEU A 91 -9.83 -20.72 -27.97
CA LEU A 91 -9.33 -20.06 -26.77
C LEU A 91 -7.84 -19.72 -26.92
N SER A 92 -7.02 -20.67 -27.36
CA SER A 92 -5.59 -20.46 -27.56
C SER A 92 -5.32 -19.34 -28.57
N ALA A 93 -6.04 -19.33 -29.68
CA ALA A 93 -5.90 -18.27 -30.68
C ALA A 93 -6.27 -16.89 -30.12
N LEU A 94 -7.35 -16.80 -29.32
CA LEU A 94 -7.78 -15.55 -28.67
C LEU A 94 -6.77 -15.08 -27.64
N VAL A 95 -6.26 -15.97 -26.78
CA VAL A 95 -5.26 -15.64 -25.75
C VAL A 95 -3.95 -15.16 -26.39
N ILE A 96 -3.46 -15.87 -27.42
CA ILE A 96 -2.23 -15.49 -28.12
C ILE A 96 -2.41 -14.13 -28.80
N LYS A 97 -3.54 -13.93 -29.48
CA LYS A 97 -3.87 -12.65 -30.12
C LYS A 97 -3.89 -11.50 -29.07
N ASP A 98 -4.62 -11.66 -27.96
CA ASP A 98 -4.72 -10.67 -26.90
C ASP A 98 -3.34 -10.36 -26.28
N ALA A 99 -2.52 -11.40 -26.04
CA ALA A 99 -1.16 -11.23 -25.54
C ALA A 99 -0.25 -10.45 -26.50
N LEU A 100 -0.33 -10.72 -27.80
CA LEU A 100 0.44 -10.01 -28.82
C LEU A 100 0.00 -8.56 -29.02
N GLU A 101 -1.31 -8.29 -28.91
CA GLU A 101 -1.88 -6.95 -29.06
C GLU A 101 -1.64 -6.10 -27.81
N ARG A 102 -1.88 -6.65 -26.63
CA ARG A 102 -1.80 -5.91 -25.34
C ARG A 102 -0.40 -5.86 -24.75
N ARG A 103 0.48 -6.78 -25.12
CA ARG A 103 1.87 -6.85 -24.64
C ARG A 103 1.98 -6.74 -23.12
N GLU A 104 2.55 -5.66 -22.61
CA GLU A 104 2.74 -5.41 -21.17
C GLU A 104 1.41 -5.21 -20.42
N ASP A 105 0.35 -4.86 -21.12
CA ASP A 105 -1.00 -4.73 -20.57
C ASP A 105 -1.82 -6.03 -20.62
N PHE A 106 -1.23 -7.12 -21.11
CA PHE A 106 -1.90 -8.43 -21.08
C PHE A 106 -2.22 -8.86 -19.65
N GLY A 107 -3.46 -9.24 -19.40
CA GLY A 107 -3.96 -9.59 -18.06
C GLY A 107 -4.37 -8.39 -17.20
N ARG A 108 -4.17 -7.14 -17.66
CA ARG A 108 -4.64 -5.94 -16.94
C ARG A 108 -6.17 -5.92 -16.89
N GLY A 109 -6.69 -5.72 -15.68
CA GLY A 109 -8.12 -5.51 -15.43
C GLY A 109 -8.63 -4.18 -16.00
N ASP A 110 -9.95 -4.06 -16.10
CA ASP A 110 -10.60 -2.81 -16.52
C ASP A 110 -10.34 -1.71 -15.47
N PRO A 111 -10.24 -0.44 -15.89
CA PRO A 111 -10.06 0.69 -14.95
C PRO A 111 -11.12 0.70 -13.86
N ARG A 112 -10.68 0.81 -12.61
CA ARG A 112 -11.55 0.91 -11.44
C ARG A 112 -11.67 2.35 -10.99
N PRO A 113 -12.86 2.80 -10.53
CA PRO A 113 -13.01 4.13 -10.00
C PRO A 113 -12.26 4.27 -8.67
N GLY A 114 -11.85 5.52 -8.37
CA GLY A 114 -11.14 5.85 -7.14
C GLY A 114 -9.63 5.73 -7.25
N LYS A 115 -8.96 6.48 -6.37
CA LYS A 115 -7.51 6.53 -6.23
C LYS A 115 -7.07 5.80 -4.98
N VAL A 116 -6.07 4.95 -5.11
CA VAL A 116 -5.42 4.26 -3.99
C VAL A 116 -4.08 4.92 -3.72
N LEU A 117 -3.86 5.36 -2.48
CA LEU A 117 -2.56 5.81 -2.01
C LEU A 117 -1.97 4.73 -1.12
N LEU A 118 -0.79 4.25 -1.48
CA LEU A 118 -0.09 3.19 -0.76
C LEU A 118 1.22 3.74 -0.21
N GLU A 119 1.31 3.84 1.12
CA GLU A 119 2.56 4.15 1.80
C GLU A 119 3.31 2.86 2.14
N HIS A 120 4.59 2.83 1.80
CA HIS A 120 5.47 1.73 2.20
C HIS A 120 6.92 2.21 2.34
N THR A 121 7.78 1.32 2.81
CA THR A 121 9.20 1.59 3.06
C THR A 121 9.38 2.46 4.30
N SER A 122 9.25 3.77 4.20
CA SER A 122 9.29 4.79 5.27
C SER A 122 10.36 4.53 6.35
N VAL A 123 11.55 4.13 5.91
CA VAL A 123 12.71 3.86 6.77
C VAL A 123 13.31 5.19 7.23
N ASN A 124 13.68 5.33 8.51
CA ASN A 124 14.34 6.53 8.99
C ASN A 124 15.64 6.82 8.21
N PRO A 125 15.84 8.04 7.69
CA PRO A 125 17.00 8.41 6.88
C PRO A 125 18.24 8.69 7.75
N THR A 126 18.59 7.72 8.60
CA THR A 126 19.74 7.79 9.52
C THR A 126 20.77 6.71 9.26
N GLY A 127 20.56 5.90 8.23
CA GLY A 127 21.46 4.86 7.78
C GLY A 127 20.93 4.08 6.58
N PRO A 128 21.74 3.19 5.99
CA PRO A 128 21.36 2.39 4.83
C PRO A 128 20.23 1.40 5.16
N ILE A 129 19.50 1.01 4.14
CA ILE A 129 18.53 -0.08 4.26
C ILE A 129 19.30 -1.38 4.50
N HIS A 130 18.95 -2.09 5.56
CA HIS A 130 19.44 -3.44 5.86
C HIS A 130 18.32 -4.48 5.64
N VAL A 131 18.70 -5.76 5.57
CA VAL A 131 17.80 -6.88 5.24
C VAL A 131 16.54 -6.92 6.13
N GLY A 132 16.66 -6.57 7.42
CA GLY A 132 15.51 -6.51 8.33
C GLY A 132 14.45 -5.46 7.97
N ARG A 133 14.81 -4.46 7.16
CA ARG A 133 13.90 -3.40 6.67
C ARG A 133 13.54 -3.55 5.19
N ALA A 134 14.03 -4.58 4.50
CA ALA A 134 13.74 -4.82 3.09
C ALA A 134 12.33 -5.38 2.85
N ARG A 135 11.69 -5.96 3.88
CA ARG A 135 10.38 -6.60 3.78
C ARG A 135 9.28 -5.63 3.32
N ASN A 136 9.16 -4.47 3.98
CA ASN A 136 8.11 -3.50 3.67
C ASN A 136 8.21 -2.93 2.25
N PRO A 137 9.40 -2.53 1.75
CA PRO A 137 9.57 -2.14 0.35
C PRO A 137 9.10 -3.19 -0.65
N LEU A 138 9.53 -4.45 -0.47
CA LEU A 138 9.19 -5.54 -1.40
C LEU A 138 7.69 -5.87 -1.39
N ILE A 139 7.07 -5.93 -0.21
CA ILE A 139 5.62 -6.16 -0.10
C ILE A 139 4.85 -4.98 -0.71
N GLY A 140 5.25 -3.74 -0.38
CA GLY A 140 4.56 -2.54 -0.84
C GLY A 140 4.60 -2.38 -2.35
N ASP A 141 5.77 -2.51 -2.97
CA ASP A 141 5.92 -2.42 -4.42
C ASP A 141 5.18 -3.56 -5.14
N THR A 142 5.26 -4.80 -4.63
CA THR A 142 4.51 -5.93 -5.17
C THR A 142 3.00 -5.67 -5.13
N LEU A 143 2.48 -5.19 -4.00
CA LEU A 143 1.07 -4.86 -3.85
C LEU A 143 0.65 -3.73 -4.80
N ALA A 144 1.48 -2.69 -4.94
CA ALA A 144 1.21 -1.59 -5.88
C ALA A 144 1.11 -2.09 -7.32
N ARG A 145 2.03 -2.97 -7.74
CA ARG A 145 2.00 -3.60 -9.08
C ARG A 145 0.74 -4.44 -9.28
N CYS A 146 0.37 -5.27 -8.29
CA CYS A 146 -0.85 -6.08 -8.35
C CYS A 146 -2.10 -5.20 -8.46
N LEU A 147 -2.22 -4.15 -7.66
CA LEU A 147 -3.35 -3.22 -7.70
C LEU A 147 -3.45 -2.49 -9.04
N ARG A 148 -2.30 -2.03 -9.58
CA ARG A 148 -2.24 -1.41 -10.93
C ARG A 148 -2.67 -2.40 -12.01
N MET A 149 -2.25 -3.67 -11.93
CA MET A 149 -2.70 -4.72 -12.85
C MET A 149 -4.18 -5.04 -12.69
N CYS A 150 -4.75 -4.90 -11.50
CA CYS A 150 -6.20 -5.03 -11.27
C CYS A 150 -7.02 -3.82 -11.71
N GLY A 151 -6.40 -2.80 -12.33
CA GLY A 151 -7.06 -1.62 -12.89
C GLY A 151 -7.20 -0.44 -11.92
N HIS A 152 -6.60 -0.48 -10.74
CA HIS A 152 -6.59 0.67 -9.81
C HIS A 152 -5.58 1.76 -10.23
N GLU A 153 -5.95 3.02 -10.03
CA GLU A 153 -5.02 4.15 -10.06
C GLU A 153 -4.28 4.18 -8.71
N VAL A 154 -2.99 3.82 -8.69
CA VAL A 154 -2.18 3.70 -7.47
C VAL A 154 -1.04 4.70 -7.47
N SER A 155 -0.93 5.48 -6.39
CA SER A 155 0.23 6.32 -6.06
C SER A 155 0.95 5.74 -4.85
N THR A 156 2.27 5.56 -4.96
CA THR A 156 3.12 5.05 -3.87
C THR A 156 3.88 6.19 -3.20
N GLU A 157 3.93 6.18 -1.86
CA GLU A 157 4.59 7.23 -1.08
C GLU A 157 5.55 6.66 -0.04
N TYR A 158 6.65 7.39 0.14
CA TYR A 158 7.62 7.20 1.21
C TYR A 158 7.48 8.36 2.19
N TYR A 159 7.14 8.09 3.44
CA TYR A 159 7.16 9.09 4.50
C TYR A 159 8.57 9.27 5.03
N VAL A 160 9.15 10.43 4.81
CA VAL A 160 10.52 10.77 5.16
C VAL A 160 10.53 11.43 6.53
N ASN A 161 11.00 10.70 7.54
CA ASN A 161 11.19 11.25 8.88
C ASN A 161 12.46 12.13 8.89
N ASP A 162 12.33 13.36 8.45
CA ASP A 162 13.37 14.39 8.46
C ASP A 162 13.33 15.29 9.72
N VAL A 163 12.59 14.87 10.76
CA VAL A 163 12.42 15.58 12.01
C VAL A 163 13.03 14.81 13.16
N GLY A 164 13.75 15.50 14.03
CA GLY A 164 14.27 14.92 15.27
C GLY A 164 15.79 14.96 15.42
N LYS A 165 16.23 14.63 16.61
CA LYS A 165 17.63 14.78 17.05
C LYS A 165 18.63 14.02 16.15
N GLN A 166 18.26 12.87 15.60
CA GLN A 166 19.18 12.03 14.84
C GLN A 166 19.61 12.68 13.51
N VAL A 167 18.65 13.23 12.76
CA VAL A 167 18.94 13.91 11.51
C VAL A 167 19.64 15.25 11.73
N VAL A 168 19.30 15.95 12.83
CA VAL A 168 20.01 17.17 13.23
C VAL A 168 21.45 16.88 13.61
N LEU A 169 21.70 15.81 14.38
CA LEU A 169 23.05 15.37 14.74
C LEU A 169 23.90 15.04 13.50
N LEU A 170 23.32 14.31 12.54
CA LEU A 170 24.00 14.01 11.30
C LEU A 170 24.29 15.30 10.49
N THR A 171 23.35 16.26 10.49
CA THR A 171 23.55 17.55 9.82
C THR A 171 24.68 18.34 10.48
N TRP A 172 24.70 18.40 11.81
CA TRP A 172 25.79 19.01 12.56
C TRP A 172 27.14 18.35 12.22
N ALA A 173 27.16 17.01 12.15
CA ALA A 173 28.36 16.25 11.80
C ALA A 173 28.93 16.65 10.44
N LEU A 174 28.07 16.76 9.42
CA LEU A 174 28.50 17.14 8.06
C LEU A 174 28.98 18.59 7.95
N GLU A 175 28.57 19.46 8.86
CA GLU A 175 29.04 20.85 8.92
C GLU A 175 30.38 21.00 9.67
N HIS A 176 30.70 20.11 10.62
CA HIS A 176 31.83 20.29 11.55
C HIS A 176 32.94 19.24 11.44
N LEU A 177 32.64 18.06 10.85
CA LEU A 177 33.58 16.97 10.72
C LEU A 177 34.05 16.80 9.27
N THR A 178 35.24 16.31 9.12
CA THR A 178 35.88 15.97 7.84
C THR A 178 36.04 14.45 7.73
N GLU A 179 36.43 13.94 6.55
CA GLU A 179 36.74 12.51 6.34
C GLU A 179 37.83 11.97 7.28
N LYS A 180 38.68 12.84 7.83
CA LYS A 180 39.74 12.44 8.78
C LYS A 180 39.20 12.19 10.19
N ASP A 181 38.05 12.74 10.51
CA ASP A 181 37.44 12.67 11.83
C ASP A 181 36.48 11.47 11.97
N VAL A 182 36.24 10.77 10.85
CA VAL A 182 35.27 9.66 10.78
C VAL A 182 35.93 8.35 10.43
N PRO A 183 35.43 7.21 10.90
CA PRO A 183 35.95 5.91 10.50
C PRO A 183 35.73 5.69 9.00
N PRO A 184 36.64 4.98 8.32
CA PRO A 184 36.48 4.64 6.92
C PRO A 184 35.22 3.79 6.72
N SER A 185 34.52 4.04 5.63
CA SER A 185 33.34 3.24 5.27
C SER A 185 33.76 1.95 4.57
N ASP A 186 33.10 0.85 4.86
CA ASP A 186 33.29 -0.44 4.17
C ASP A 186 32.81 -0.40 2.71
N ARG A 187 32.02 0.62 2.34
CA ARG A 187 31.43 0.80 1.01
C ARG A 187 31.51 2.27 0.59
N GLU A 188 31.77 2.52 -0.70
CA GLU A 188 31.81 3.88 -1.26
C GLU A 188 30.42 4.53 -1.42
N LYS A 189 29.35 3.81 -1.08
CA LYS A 189 27.99 4.26 -1.17
C LYS A 189 27.68 5.39 -0.18
N THR A 190 26.96 6.42 -0.59
CA THR A 190 26.74 7.66 0.18
C THR A 190 26.12 7.40 1.56
N ASP A 191 25.04 6.64 1.65
CA ASP A 191 24.39 6.33 2.92
C ASP A 191 25.30 5.55 3.90
N HIS A 192 26.19 4.68 3.39
CA HIS A 192 27.18 3.99 4.20
C HIS A 192 28.26 4.93 4.73
N ARG A 193 28.74 5.88 3.92
CA ARG A 193 29.71 6.90 4.35
C ARG A 193 29.14 7.82 5.43
N LEU A 194 27.88 8.22 5.32
CA LEU A 194 27.18 9.08 6.26
C LEU A 194 27.01 8.45 7.66
N VAL A 195 26.95 7.12 7.75
CA VAL A 195 26.93 6.41 9.05
C VAL A 195 28.19 6.71 9.87
N GLY A 196 29.36 6.81 9.24
CA GLY A 196 30.61 7.18 9.91
C GLY A 196 30.52 8.55 10.58
N TYR A 197 29.98 9.54 9.89
CA TYR A 197 29.72 10.89 10.42
C TYR A 197 28.75 10.87 11.60
N TYR A 198 27.64 10.15 11.48
CA TYR A 198 26.68 10.01 12.57
C TYR A 198 27.30 9.38 13.81
N GLN A 199 28.07 8.29 13.65
CA GLN A 199 28.74 7.61 14.76
C GLN A 199 29.82 8.47 15.42
N ALA A 200 30.60 9.23 14.65
CA ALA A 200 31.61 10.14 15.18
C ALA A 200 30.94 11.28 15.99
N ALA A 201 29.90 11.90 15.43
CA ALA A 201 29.17 12.97 16.13
C ALA A 201 28.47 12.47 17.40
N ASN A 202 27.91 11.25 17.41
CA ASN A 202 27.30 10.69 18.60
C ASN A 202 28.33 10.51 19.73
N ARG A 203 29.53 10.00 19.41
CA ARG A 203 30.64 9.90 20.37
C ARG A 203 31.10 11.27 20.90
N LEU A 204 31.20 12.26 20.01
CA LEU A 204 31.56 13.62 20.40
C LEU A 204 30.51 14.27 21.31
N MET A 205 29.24 14.07 20.99
CA MET A 205 28.13 14.57 21.81
C MET A 205 28.08 13.93 23.20
N GLU A 206 28.48 12.67 23.35
CA GLU A 206 28.61 11.99 24.64
C GLU A 206 29.82 12.46 25.43
N ALA A 207 30.89 12.89 24.75
CA ALA A 207 32.15 13.29 25.36
C ALA A 207 32.29 14.81 25.66
N SER A 208 31.45 15.65 25.01
CA SER A 208 31.54 17.11 25.06
C SER A 208 30.19 17.76 25.28
N GLU A 209 30.03 18.47 26.37
CA GLU A 209 28.84 19.26 26.70
C GLU A 209 28.61 20.38 25.66
N GLU A 210 29.71 20.99 25.16
CA GLU A 210 29.64 22.01 24.10
C GLU A 210 28.97 21.47 22.81
N VAL A 211 29.34 20.24 22.40
CA VAL A 211 28.74 19.60 21.23
C VAL A 211 27.26 19.23 21.51
N ALA A 212 26.97 18.72 22.70
CA ALA A 212 25.60 18.41 23.10
C ALA A 212 24.71 19.65 23.07
N ASP A 213 25.19 20.78 23.57
CA ASP A 213 24.49 22.06 23.58
C ASP A 213 24.30 22.63 22.15
N ALA A 214 25.33 22.53 21.31
CA ALA A 214 25.23 22.97 19.92
C ALA A 214 24.16 22.19 19.14
N VAL A 215 24.13 20.87 19.31
CA VAL A 215 23.10 20.01 18.69
C VAL A 215 21.71 20.29 19.26
N ALA A 216 21.61 20.52 20.58
CA ALA A 216 20.35 20.90 21.22
C ALA A 216 19.83 22.25 20.71
N ALA A 217 20.68 23.26 20.61
CA ALA A 217 20.33 24.57 20.06
C ALA A 217 19.88 24.48 18.58
N MET A 218 20.58 23.68 17.76
CA MET A 218 20.19 23.44 16.39
C MET A 218 18.83 22.72 16.29
N THR A 219 18.57 21.77 17.20
CA THR A 219 17.27 21.06 17.28
C THR A 219 16.15 22.02 17.64
N GLN A 220 16.35 22.91 18.60
CA GLN A 220 15.36 23.92 18.97
C GLN A 220 15.05 24.88 17.82
N ARG A 221 16.10 25.36 17.11
CA ARG A 221 15.91 26.21 15.90
C ARG A 221 15.11 25.46 14.83
N PHE A 222 15.40 24.18 14.59
CA PHE A 222 14.65 23.35 13.65
C PHE A 222 13.17 23.25 14.04
N GLU A 223 12.88 22.91 15.31
CA GLU A 223 11.52 22.78 15.85
C GLU A 223 10.75 24.13 15.85
N ALA A 224 11.47 25.24 15.98
CA ALA A 224 10.93 26.58 15.86
C ALA A 224 10.63 27.04 14.41
N GLY A 225 10.95 26.19 13.42
CA GLY A 225 10.68 26.49 12.01
C GLY A 225 11.73 27.35 11.32
N ASP A 226 12.97 27.40 11.85
CA ASP A 226 14.08 28.12 11.21
C ASP A 226 14.38 27.55 9.82
N LEU A 227 14.08 28.33 8.80
CA LEU A 227 14.16 27.90 7.39
C LEU A 227 15.59 27.55 6.95
N GLU A 228 16.60 28.20 7.52
CA GLU A 228 18.00 27.89 7.23
C GLU A 228 18.38 26.49 7.75
N VAL A 229 18.04 26.21 9.01
CA VAL A 229 18.32 24.91 9.64
C VAL A 229 17.54 23.81 8.94
N ILE A 230 16.25 24.04 8.64
CA ILE A 230 15.42 23.08 7.90
C ILE A 230 16.03 22.76 6.53
N ALA A 231 16.49 23.78 5.79
CA ALA A 231 17.12 23.57 4.49
C ALA A 231 18.43 22.76 4.60
N LYS A 232 19.21 22.92 5.69
CA LYS A 232 20.42 22.14 5.94
C LYS A 232 20.06 20.67 6.25
N VAL A 233 19.10 20.45 7.14
CA VAL A 233 18.63 19.11 7.50
C VAL A 233 18.06 18.39 6.28
N ARG A 234 17.26 19.05 5.45
CA ARG A 234 16.74 18.46 4.21
C ARG A 234 17.85 18.02 3.26
N ARG A 235 18.88 18.84 3.04
CA ARG A 235 20.02 18.45 2.21
C ARG A 235 20.73 17.21 2.76
N THR A 236 20.89 17.11 4.07
CA THR A 236 21.48 15.94 4.73
C THR A 236 20.63 14.69 4.52
N VAL A 237 19.31 14.82 4.70
CA VAL A 237 18.34 13.75 4.49
C VAL A 237 18.32 13.33 3.01
N ASP A 238 18.38 14.26 2.07
CA ASP A 238 18.44 13.96 0.64
C ASP A 238 19.67 13.14 0.27
N LEU A 239 20.84 13.46 0.83
CA LEU A 239 22.06 12.66 0.63
C LEU A 239 21.91 11.22 1.15
N MET A 240 21.23 11.03 2.29
CA MET A 240 20.94 9.70 2.82
C MET A 240 19.93 8.96 1.94
N LEU A 241 18.88 9.66 1.52
CA LEU A 241 17.85 9.13 0.64
C LEU A 241 18.39 8.69 -0.71
N ASP A 242 19.38 9.38 -1.26
CA ASP A 242 20.00 8.98 -2.53
C ASP A 242 20.62 7.58 -2.44
N GLY A 243 21.32 7.26 -1.34
CA GLY A 243 21.80 5.91 -1.09
C GLY A 243 20.66 4.89 -0.86
N ILE A 244 19.61 5.29 -0.17
CA ILE A 244 18.42 4.45 0.03
C ILE A 244 17.73 4.16 -1.30
N LYS A 245 17.50 5.17 -2.14
CA LYS A 245 16.93 5.04 -3.49
C LYS A 245 17.74 4.11 -4.39
N GLU A 246 19.06 4.21 -4.33
CA GLU A 246 19.96 3.29 -5.06
C GLU A 246 19.73 1.83 -4.63
N SER A 247 19.61 1.57 -3.31
CA SER A 247 19.30 0.22 -2.83
C SER A 247 17.92 -0.28 -3.28
N LEU A 248 16.90 0.59 -3.22
CA LEU A 248 15.55 0.28 -3.65
C LEU A 248 15.49 -0.01 -5.15
N SER A 249 16.17 0.82 -5.96
CA SER A 249 16.27 0.61 -7.40
C SER A 249 16.98 -0.71 -7.75
N GLY A 250 18.02 -1.10 -6.98
CA GLY A 250 18.67 -2.40 -7.13
C GLY A 250 17.76 -3.59 -6.85
N ALA A 251 16.67 -3.39 -6.09
CA ALA A 251 15.62 -4.37 -5.83
C ALA A 251 14.37 -4.17 -6.70
N ASP A 252 14.45 -3.30 -7.72
CA ASP A 252 13.34 -2.91 -8.61
C ASP A 252 12.12 -2.35 -7.86
N VAL A 253 12.34 -1.69 -6.72
CA VAL A 253 11.33 -1.02 -5.91
C VAL A 253 11.29 0.46 -6.25
N HIS A 254 10.14 0.97 -6.66
CA HIS A 254 9.94 2.35 -7.08
C HIS A 254 8.83 3.02 -6.28
N LEU A 255 9.06 4.28 -5.89
CA LEU A 255 8.08 5.11 -5.21
C LEU A 255 7.83 6.37 -6.04
N ASP A 256 6.55 6.75 -6.13
CA ASP A 256 6.14 7.92 -6.92
C ASP A 256 6.45 9.24 -6.20
N ARG A 257 6.39 9.24 -4.84
CA ARG A 257 6.56 10.46 -4.04
C ARG A 257 7.32 10.21 -2.74
N TYR A 258 8.04 11.25 -2.31
CA TYR A 258 8.72 11.32 -1.01
C TYR A 258 8.12 12.50 -0.23
N ILE A 259 7.49 12.21 0.92
CA ILE A 259 6.75 13.18 1.73
C ILE A 259 7.55 13.47 2.99
N TYR A 260 8.06 14.68 3.13
CA TYR A 260 8.88 15.08 4.27
C TYR A 260 8.01 15.45 5.47
N GLU A 261 8.30 14.88 6.64
CA GLU A 261 7.56 15.16 7.88
C GLU A 261 7.60 16.64 8.24
N SER A 262 8.74 17.31 8.01
CA SER A 262 8.91 18.75 8.27
C SER A 262 7.93 19.65 7.50
N GLN A 263 7.38 19.20 6.36
CA GLN A 263 6.39 20.02 5.62
C GLN A 263 5.13 20.28 6.45
N PHE A 264 4.71 19.33 7.32
CA PHE A 264 3.52 19.48 8.16
C PHE A 264 3.73 20.44 9.35
N ILE A 265 5.00 20.74 9.69
CA ILE A 265 5.36 21.80 10.61
C ILE A 265 5.28 23.13 9.87
N LEU A 266 5.93 23.23 8.70
CA LEU A 266 6.06 24.45 7.93
C LEU A 266 4.74 25.00 7.40
N ASP A 267 3.84 24.15 6.95
CA ASP A 267 2.52 24.54 6.44
C ASP A 267 1.48 24.76 7.56
N GLY A 268 1.86 24.53 8.81
CA GLY A 268 1.02 24.67 10.00
C GLY A 268 -0.05 23.58 10.15
N SER A 269 -0.05 22.52 9.34
CA SER A 269 -1.08 21.47 9.42
C SER A 269 -0.99 20.67 10.72
N ALA A 270 0.22 20.40 11.23
CA ALA A 270 0.39 19.77 12.54
C ALA A 270 -0.21 20.63 13.67
N HIS A 271 -0.03 21.95 13.63
CA HIS A 271 -0.63 22.86 14.59
C HIS A 271 -2.16 22.86 14.50
N ARG A 272 -2.72 22.89 13.28
CA ARG A 272 -4.19 22.77 13.09
C ARG A 272 -4.75 21.46 13.65
N VAL A 273 -4.01 20.36 13.54
CA VAL A 273 -4.39 19.07 14.15
C VAL A 273 -4.43 19.21 15.68
N VAL A 274 -3.40 19.79 16.30
CA VAL A 274 -3.38 20.02 17.78
C VAL A 274 -4.60 20.81 18.23
N GLU A 275 -4.92 21.91 17.58
CA GLU A 275 -6.07 22.74 17.97
C GLU A 275 -7.42 21.99 17.81
N ARG A 276 -7.56 21.18 16.77
CA ARG A 276 -8.73 20.32 16.60
C ARG A 276 -8.84 19.25 17.69
N LEU A 277 -7.72 18.63 18.06
CA LEU A 277 -7.67 17.61 19.12
C LEU A 277 -7.97 18.22 20.49
N LYS A 278 -7.43 19.41 20.82
CA LYS A 278 -7.75 20.14 22.05
C LYS A 278 -9.23 20.47 22.19
N ALA A 279 -9.89 20.76 21.07
CA ALA A 279 -11.33 21.05 21.04
C ALA A 279 -12.20 19.79 21.15
N SER A 280 -11.62 18.60 21.13
CA SER A 280 -12.35 17.33 21.25
C SER A 280 -12.87 17.14 22.69
N PRO A 281 -14.11 16.58 22.85
CA PRO A 281 -14.60 16.23 24.19
C PRO A 281 -13.81 15.11 24.90
N TYR A 282 -12.93 14.43 24.17
CA TYR A 282 -12.06 13.37 24.69
C TYR A 282 -10.67 13.87 25.07
N ALA A 283 -10.40 15.18 24.88
CA ALA A 283 -9.13 15.78 25.24
C ALA A 283 -9.01 16.00 26.74
N ALA A 284 -7.85 15.69 27.28
CA ALA A 284 -7.50 15.94 28.68
C ALA A 284 -6.02 16.38 28.77
N ILE A 285 -5.64 16.85 29.95
CA ILE A 285 -4.27 17.34 30.24
C ILE A 285 -3.71 16.54 31.40
N GLU A 286 -2.47 16.10 31.28
CA GLU A 286 -1.68 15.48 32.32
C GLU A 286 -0.28 16.08 32.32
N ASP A 287 0.16 16.62 33.45
CA ASP A 287 1.50 17.27 33.62
C ASP A 287 1.83 18.32 32.52
N GLY A 288 0.84 19.02 31.99
CA GLY A 288 1.02 20.01 30.91
C GLY A 288 0.98 19.46 29.49
N ALA A 289 0.98 18.13 29.30
CA ALA A 289 0.83 17.49 28.01
C ALA A 289 -0.65 17.19 27.71
N TYR A 290 -1.09 17.44 26.49
CA TYR A 290 -2.44 17.09 26.03
C TYR A 290 -2.48 15.66 25.50
N TYR A 291 -3.57 14.96 25.84
CA TYR A 291 -3.85 13.61 25.31
C TYR A 291 -5.35 13.42 25.00
N LEU A 292 -5.66 12.43 24.18
CA LEU A 292 -7.02 11.91 24.00
C LEU A 292 -7.20 10.67 24.88
N ASN A 293 -8.33 10.60 25.59
CA ASN A 293 -8.76 9.36 26.24
C ASN A 293 -9.44 8.46 25.20
N LEU A 294 -8.83 7.30 24.94
CA LEU A 294 -9.30 6.34 23.93
C LEU A 294 -10.20 5.24 24.49
N GLU A 295 -10.51 5.22 25.80
CA GLU A 295 -11.37 4.19 26.41
C GLU A 295 -12.74 4.10 25.74
N GLY A 296 -13.33 5.26 25.38
CA GLY A 296 -14.61 5.34 24.69
C GLY A 296 -14.62 4.79 23.27
N PHE A 297 -13.44 4.49 22.69
CA PHE A 297 -13.29 3.93 21.34
C PHE A 297 -12.95 2.43 21.33
N GLY A 298 -13.09 1.76 22.46
CA GLY A 298 -12.82 0.32 22.57
C GLY A 298 -11.35 -0.05 22.67
N VAL A 299 -10.48 0.92 22.92
CA VAL A 299 -9.07 0.67 23.23
C VAL A 299 -8.96 0.26 24.69
N HIS A 300 -8.47 -0.94 24.93
CA HIS A 300 -8.29 -1.51 26.26
C HIS A 300 -6.82 -1.88 26.50
N GLY A 301 -6.33 -1.70 27.72
CA GLY A 301 -4.97 -2.06 28.08
C GLY A 301 -4.21 -0.93 28.80
N ARG A 302 -2.88 -0.99 28.74
CA ARG A 302 -2.03 -0.04 29.49
C ARG A 302 -2.00 1.37 28.90
N ASP A 303 -2.25 1.53 27.58
CA ASP A 303 -2.15 2.80 26.86
C ASP A 303 -3.51 3.20 26.24
N THR A 304 -4.42 3.65 27.10
CA THR A 304 -5.69 4.27 26.69
C THR A 304 -5.55 5.78 26.44
N ARG A 305 -4.35 6.33 26.62
CA ARG A 305 -4.04 7.76 26.49
C ARG A 305 -3.14 8.02 25.30
N PHE A 306 -3.67 8.69 24.31
CA PHE A 306 -2.94 9.09 23.11
C PHE A 306 -2.43 10.52 23.28
N PHE A 307 -1.17 10.68 23.70
CA PHE A 307 -0.53 11.99 23.84
C PHE A 307 -0.24 12.59 22.47
N PHE A 308 -0.60 13.86 22.28
CA PHE A 308 -0.39 14.56 21.02
C PHE A 308 0.43 15.86 21.18
N THR A 309 0.73 16.28 22.41
CA THR A 309 1.73 17.33 22.70
C THR A 309 2.70 16.89 23.79
N ARG A 310 3.88 17.53 23.80
CA ARG A 310 4.78 17.47 24.97
C ARG A 310 4.31 18.45 26.05
N LYS A 311 4.98 18.39 27.22
CA LYS A 311 4.72 19.29 28.37
C LYS A 311 4.93 20.77 28.05
N ASP A 312 5.83 21.08 27.13
CA ASP A 312 6.12 22.43 26.62
C ASP A 312 5.18 22.89 25.52
N GLY A 313 4.19 22.08 25.16
CA GLY A 313 3.19 22.36 24.12
C GLY A 313 3.66 22.04 22.69
N THR A 314 4.91 21.58 22.49
CA THR A 314 5.39 21.18 21.17
C THR A 314 4.71 19.91 20.68
N THR A 315 4.63 19.72 19.36
CA THR A 315 3.97 18.57 18.73
C THR A 315 4.80 17.30 18.87
N LEU A 316 4.13 16.20 19.14
CA LEU A 316 4.73 14.86 19.03
C LEU A 316 4.75 14.39 17.56
N TYR A 317 5.55 13.34 17.28
CA TYR A 317 5.56 12.69 15.97
C TYR A 317 4.17 12.19 15.54
N THR A 318 3.39 11.69 16.50
CA THR A 318 2.00 11.24 16.28
C THR A 318 1.09 12.31 15.69
N THR A 319 1.29 13.58 16.08
CA THR A 319 0.50 14.71 15.56
C THR A 319 0.83 15.01 14.09
N ARG A 320 2.10 14.87 13.73
CA ARG A 320 2.56 15.06 12.34
C ARG A 320 2.10 13.92 11.46
N ASP A 321 2.08 12.70 11.99
CA ASP A 321 1.51 11.54 11.31
C ASP A 321 0.00 11.70 11.07
N LEU A 322 -0.75 12.20 12.05
CA LEU A 322 -2.16 12.54 11.87
C LEU A 322 -2.36 13.61 10.78
N ALA A 323 -1.50 14.63 10.73
CA ALA A 323 -1.56 15.65 9.68
C ALA A 323 -1.30 15.04 8.29
N TYR A 324 -0.36 14.12 8.19
CA TYR A 324 -0.08 13.37 6.97
C TYR A 324 -1.26 12.48 6.56
N HIS A 325 -1.88 11.76 7.49
CA HIS A 325 -3.08 10.97 7.18
C HIS A 325 -4.24 11.83 6.68
N LEU A 326 -4.47 13.00 7.30
CA LEU A 326 -5.46 13.95 6.79
C LEU A 326 -5.13 14.48 5.39
N ASP A 327 -3.85 14.62 5.04
CA ASP A 327 -3.41 14.98 3.70
C ASP A 327 -3.64 13.81 2.71
N LYS A 328 -3.31 12.56 3.08
CA LYS A 328 -3.59 11.38 2.26
C LYS A 328 -5.07 11.26 1.90
N PHE A 329 -5.98 11.38 2.88
CA PHE A 329 -7.43 11.29 2.67
C PHE A 329 -8.02 12.42 1.83
N LYS A 330 -7.30 13.52 1.59
CA LYS A 330 -7.69 14.55 0.62
C LYS A 330 -7.31 14.18 -0.81
N ARG A 331 -6.33 13.30 -0.98
CA ARG A 331 -5.69 12.99 -2.26
C ARG A 331 -6.08 11.63 -2.82
N ALA A 332 -6.65 10.75 -2.00
CA ALA A 332 -7.03 9.40 -2.37
C ALA A 332 -8.33 8.98 -1.69
N ASP A 333 -9.05 8.08 -2.35
CA ASP A 333 -10.30 7.50 -1.84
C ASP A 333 -10.02 6.34 -0.89
N GLU A 334 -8.91 5.62 -1.12
CA GLU A 334 -8.42 4.53 -0.28
C GLU A 334 -6.95 4.77 0.09
N VAL A 335 -6.61 4.50 1.35
CA VAL A 335 -5.25 4.64 1.89
C VAL A 335 -4.80 3.32 2.47
N LEU A 336 -3.67 2.82 2.00
CA LEU A 336 -3.02 1.61 2.49
C LEU A 336 -1.65 1.95 3.06
N ASN A 337 -1.33 1.41 4.24
CA ASN A 337 -0.02 1.56 4.86
C ASN A 337 0.60 0.18 5.08
N ILE A 338 1.84 0.00 4.63
CA ILE A 338 2.64 -1.19 4.93
C ILE A 338 3.54 -0.87 6.10
N LEU A 339 3.13 -1.30 7.26
CA LEU A 339 3.80 -1.02 8.54
C LEU A 339 4.39 -2.29 9.15
N GLY A 340 5.35 -2.12 10.06
CA GLY A 340 5.78 -3.19 10.96
C GLY A 340 4.74 -3.41 12.07
N GLU A 341 4.86 -4.55 12.78
CA GLU A 341 3.97 -4.87 13.90
C GLU A 341 4.08 -3.86 15.06
N ASP A 342 5.22 -3.18 15.15
CA ASP A 342 5.55 -2.23 16.22
C ASP A 342 5.19 -0.77 15.88
N GLN A 343 4.51 -0.52 14.74
CA GLN A 343 4.23 0.84 14.23
C GLN A 343 2.76 1.19 14.26
#